data_8cf2b1cba03c03187decc0d1dc9b19ea
#
_entry.id   8cf2b1cba03c03187decc0d1dc9b19ea
#
_cell.length_a   1.000
_cell.length_b   1.000
_cell.length_c   1.000
_cell.angle_alpha   90.00
_cell.angle_beta   90.00
_cell.angle_gamma   90.00
#
_symmetry.space_group_name_H-M   'P 1'
#
loop_
_entity.id
_entity.type
_entity.pdbx_description
1 polymer ?
#
loop_
_entity_poly.entity_id
_entity_poly.type
_entity_poly.pdbx_seq_one_letter_code
_entity_poly.pdbx_strand_id
1 'polypeptide(L)'
;MYLTTILLSFLVTVAGIPAFIRFYHRAHISGQQMHEDVKQHKAKAGTPTMGGVVFLITSVLVSFVITVWTGNFTRPVQLILFILILYGIVGFLDDFLKVFRKINEGLNPKQKLALQIVGGIIFYVFSERHGAGSLLNVFGYDLYLGHFYILFALFWLVGFSNAVNLTDGIDGLASISVAISLSAYSFIAYMQGKWDILFVTLSMIGALLGFFVFNHKPAKIFMGDVGSLALGGMLAALSMALHVEWTLLLIGLVYVIETGSVMLQVTYFKWTKKRYGEGRRIFRMTPFHHHLELGGLSGNGQNWSEWKVDAFMWSIALVTSVITLVLLYL
;
A
#
# COMPACT_ATOMS: atom_id res chain seq x y z
N MET A 1 18.01 -14.37 13.47
CA MET A 1 17.43 -14.53 12.13
C MET A 1 16.39 -13.44 11.78
N TYR A 2 15.42 -13.13 12.64
CA TYR A 2 14.44 -12.07 12.40
C TYR A 2 15.07 -10.69 12.19
N LEU A 3 15.93 -10.28 13.13
CA LEU A 3 16.66 -9.01 13.04
C LEU A 3 17.58 -8.97 11.81
N THR A 4 18.24 -10.07 11.47
CA THR A 4 19.07 -10.15 10.25
C THR A 4 18.27 -9.97 8.98
N THR A 5 17.04 -10.49 8.90
CA THR A 5 16.14 -10.28 7.74
C THR A 5 15.80 -8.79 7.57
N ILE A 6 15.41 -8.13 8.65
CA ILE A 6 15.11 -6.68 8.63
C ILE A 6 16.34 -5.87 8.22
N LEU A 7 17.48 -6.12 8.87
CA LEU A 7 18.73 -5.37 8.63
C LEU A 7 19.25 -5.58 7.20
N LEU A 8 19.20 -6.81 6.69
CA LEU A 8 19.62 -7.11 5.33
C LEU A 8 18.77 -6.34 4.31
N SER A 9 17.45 -6.42 4.41
CA SER A 9 16.54 -5.69 3.52
C SER A 9 16.70 -4.18 3.64
N PHE A 10 16.87 -3.66 4.86
CA PHE A 10 17.14 -2.24 5.10
C PHE A 10 18.43 -1.80 4.40
N LEU A 11 19.54 -2.47 4.64
CA LEU A 11 20.86 -2.10 4.09
C LEU A 11 20.89 -2.19 2.56
N VAL A 12 20.30 -3.25 1.99
CA VAL A 12 20.23 -3.42 0.53
C VAL A 12 19.38 -2.30 -0.10
N THR A 13 18.25 -1.94 0.51
CA THR A 13 17.42 -0.83 0.03
C THR A 13 18.13 0.50 0.15
N VAL A 14 18.76 0.79 1.30
CA VAL A 14 19.53 2.04 1.52
C VAL A 14 20.67 2.16 0.50
N ALA A 15 21.35 1.07 0.15
CA ALA A 15 22.39 1.08 -0.89
C ALA A 15 21.81 1.20 -2.32
N GLY A 16 20.64 0.59 -2.56
CA GLY A 16 20.00 0.54 -3.88
C GLY A 16 19.37 1.87 -4.31
N ILE A 17 18.71 2.60 -3.40
CA ILE A 17 18.01 3.85 -3.72
C ILE A 17 18.95 4.91 -4.32
N PRO A 18 20.13 5.23 -3.76
CA PRO A 18 21.03 6.20 -4.39
C PRO A 18 21.54 5.76 -5.76
N ALA A 19 21.72 4.45 -5.98
CA ALA A 19 22.09 3.93 -7.29
C ALA A 19 20.95 4.13 -8.31
N PHE A 20 19.71 3.88 -7.90
CA PHE A 20 18.52 4.09 -8.73
C PHE A 20 18.31 5.59 -9.07
N ILE A 21 18.46 6.49 -8.07
CA ILE A 21 18.38 7.95 -8.29
C ILE A 21 19.44 8.40 -9.31
N ARG A 22 20.69 7.93 -9.17
CA ARG A 22 21.76 8.22 -10.15
C ARG A 22 21.45 7.72 -11.54
N PHE A 23 20.92 6.50 -11.66
CA PHE A 23 20.44 5.95 -12.93
C PHE A 23 19.35 6.82 -13.54
N TYR A 24 18.36 7.23 -12.75
CA TYR A 24 17.24 8.08 -13.15
C TYR A 24 17.73 9.41 -13.76
N HIS A 25 18.68 10.07 -13.08
CA HIS A 25 19.27 11.32 -13.57
C HIS A 25 20.14 11.13 -14.82
N ARG A 26 20.94 10.05 -14.91
CA ARG A 26 21.76 9.75 -16.08
C ARG A 26 20.94 9.43 -17.32
N ALA A 27 19.80 8.78 -17.12
CA ALA A 27 18.88 8.44 -18.20
C ALA A 27 18.01 9.67 -18.63
N HIS A 28 18.22 10.84 -18.05
CA HIS A 28 17.43 12.06 -18.30
C HIS A 28 15.91 11.83 -18.20
N ILE A 29 15.50 10.95 -17.29
CA ILE A 29 14.09 10.66 -17.04
C ILE A 29 13.48 11.85 -16.32
N SER A 30 12.39 12.39 -16.85
CA SER A 30 11.66 13.48 -16.19
C SER A 30 11.04 12.97 -14.90
N GLY A 31 11.20 13.71 -13.80
CA GLY A 31 10.50 13.42 -12.56
C GLY A 31 8.98 13.60 -12.68
N GLN A 32 8.27 13.26 -11.61
CA GLN A 32 6.82 13.37 -11.58
C GLN A 32 6.36 14.80 -11.85
N GLN A 33 5.38 14.95 -12.75
CA GLN A 33 4.66 16.21 -12.94
C GLN A 33 3.58 16.32 -11.86
N MET A 34 3.61 17.38 -11.07
CA MET A 34 2.64 17.60 -10.00
C MET A 34 1.40 18.32 -10.53
N HIS A 35 0.23 17.94 -10.02
CA HIS A 35 -1.00 18.70 -10.22
C HIS A 35 -0.88 20.09 -9.54
N GLU A 36 -1.29 21.14 -10.25
CA GLU A 36 -1.08 22.53 -9.83
C GLU A 36 -1.94 22.98 -8.63
N ASP A 37 -2.89 22.15 -8.20
CA ASP A 37 -3.94 22.52 -7.24
C ASP A 37 -3.43 22.75 -5.81
N VAL A 38 -2.29 22.17 -5.43
CA VAL A 38 -1.68 22.38 -4.11
C VAL A 38 -0.35 23.10 -4.25
N LYS A 39 -0.32 24.37 -3.87
CA LYS A 39 0.89 25.23 -4.01
C LYS A 39 2.14 24.66 -3.34
N GLN A 40 1.98 23.89 -2.25
CA GLN A 40 3.09 23.27 -1.51
C GLN A 40 3.77 22.16 -2.32
N HIS A 41 3.08 21.54 -3.28
CA HIS A 41 3.61 20.47 -4.10
C HIS A 41 4.42 20.92 -5.31
N LYS A 42 4.39 22.22 -5.67
CA LYS A 42 5.22 22.77 -6.77
C LYS A 42 6.72 22.56 -6.54
N ALA A 43 7.17 22.59 -5.29
CA ALA A 43 8.58 22.37 -4.94
C ALA A 43 9.02 20.90 -5.15
N LYS A 44 8.10 19.96 -5.32
CA LYS A 44 8.35 18.53 -5.51
C LYS A 44 8.49 18.14 -7.00
N ALA A 45 8.21 19.06 -7.91
CA ALA A 45 8.31 18.80 -9.34
C ALA A 45 9.75 18.40 -9.71
N GLY A 46 9.90 17.34 -10.50
CA GLY A 46 11.21 16.81 -10.89
C GLY A 46 11.81 15.77 -9.94
N THR A 47 11.19 15.49 -8.77
CA THR A 47 11.62 14.40 -7.91
C THR A 47 11.47 13.05 -8.63
N PRO A 48 12.52 12.18 -8.63
CA PRO A 48 12.44 10.84 -9.18
C PRO A 48 11.25 10.06 -8.59
N THR A 49 10.59 9.28 -9.42
CA THR A 49 9.52 8.36 -9.00
C THR A 49 9.93 6.91 -9.25
N MET A 50 9.03 5.95 -9.00
CA MET A 50 9.26 4.50 -9.15
C MET A 50 10.28 3.93 -8.16
N GLY A 51 10.51 4.57 -7.01
CA GLY A 51 11.36 4.04 -5.94
C GLY A 51 10.89 2.69 -5.40
N GLY A 52 9.61 2.39 -5.61
CA GLY A 52 9.01 1.09 -5.35
C GLY A 52 9.77 -0.09 -5.96
N VAL A 53 10.34 0.10 -7.15
CA VAL A 53 11.15 -0.95 -7.82
C VAL A 53 12.25 -1.48 -6.90
N VAL A 54 12.96 -0.58 -6.22
CA VAL A 54 14.11 -0.97 -5.40
C VAL A 54 13.69 -1.78 -4.18
N PHE A 55 12.75 -1.28 -3.39
CA PHE A 55 12.35 -1.97 -2.17
C PHE A 55 11.54 -3.25 -2.46
N LEU A 56 10.78 -3.31 -3.56
CA LEU A 56 10.08 -4.53 -3.97
C LEU A 56 11.08 -5.62 -4.37
N ILE A 57 12.05 -5.31 -5.25
CA ILE A 57 13.08 -6.27 -5.64
C ILE A 57 13.85 -6.74 -4.41
N THR A 58 14.26 -5.82 -3.53
CA THR A 58 14.96 -6.15 -2.29
C THR A 58 14.14 -7.10 -1.43
N SER A 59 12.88 -6.75 -1.15
CA SER A 59 12.02 -7.56 -0.29
C SER A 59 11.74 -8.94 -0.89
N VAL A 60 11.47 -9.02 -2.19
CA VAL A 60 11.24 -10.30 -2.89
C VAL A 60 12.48 -11.19 -2.81
N LEU A 61 13.65 -10.64 -3.11
CA LEU A 61 14.90 -11.42 -3.10
C LEU A 61 15.27 -11.89 -1.69
N VAL A 62 15.21 -11.00 -0.69
CA VAL A 62 15.52 -11.37 0.71
C VAL A 62 14.50 -12.36 1.24
N SER A 63 13.21 -12.17 0.98
CA SER A 63 12.16 -13.12 1.37
C SER A 63 12.40 -14.50 0.74
N PHE A 64 12.68 -14.54 -0.57
CA PHE A 64 12.96 -15.78 -1.28
C PHE A 64 14.17 -16.51 -0.69
N VAL A 65 15.31 -15.81 -0.56
CA VAL A 65 16.56 -16.42 -0.04
C VAL A 65 16.35 -16.95 1.38
N ILE A 66 15.75 -16.15 2.27
CA ILE A 66 15.56 -16.55 3.68
C ILE A 66 14.57 -17.72 3.79
N THR A 67 13.44 -17.66 3.09
CA THR A 67 12.42 -18.72 3.18
C THR A 67 12.90 -20.04 2.54
N VAL A 68 13.66 -20.00 1.45
CA VAL A 68 14.27 -21.19 0.87
C VAL A 68 15.36 -21.76 1.80
N TRP A 69 16.24 -20.91 2.33
CA TRP A 69 17.32 -21.35 3.23
C TRP A 69 16.79 -21.97 4.52
N THR A 70 15.66 -21.47 5.03
CA THR A 70 15.03 -21.98 6.27
C THR A 70 14.03 -23.12 6.04
N GLY A 71 13.82 -23.53 4.78
CA GLY A 71 12.81 -24.54 4.45
C GLY A 71 11.35 -24.04 4.60
N ASN A 72 11.16 -22.72 4.67
CA ASN A 72 9.86 -22.06 4.85
C ASN A 72 9.29 -21.46 3.56
N PHE A 73 9.74 -21.91 2.38
CA PHE A 73 9.20 -21.45 1.09
C PHE A 73 7.89 -22.17 0.77
N THR A 74 6.87 -21.84 1.53
CA THR A 74 5.55 -22.47 1.51
C THR A 74 4.66 -21.86 0.43
N ARG A 75 3.48 -22.48 0.23
CA ARG A 75 2.49 -21.97 -0.73
C ARG A 75 1.97 -20.57 -0.38
N PRO A 76 1.62 -20.24 0.87
CA PRO A 76 1.25 -18.87 1.24
C PRO A 76 2.31 -17.84 0.86
N VAL A 77 3.59 -18.13 1.12
CA VAL A 77 4.71 -17.25 0.72
C VAL A 77 4.73 -17.03 -0.79
N GLN A 78 4.61 -18.11 -1.58
CA GLN A 78 4.58 -18.02 -3.04
C GLN A 78 3.45 -17.13 -3.55
N LEU A 79 2.26 -17.24 -2.95
CA LEU A 79 1.09 -16.44 -3.32
C LEU A 79 1.24 -14.97 -2.93
N ILE A 80 1.79 -14.68 -1.75
CA ILE A 80 2.06 -13.30 -1.32
C ILE A 80 3.09 -12.66 -2.24
N LEU A 81 4.19 -13.34 -2.53
CA LEU A 81 5.22 -12.84 -3.44
C LEU A 81 4.70 -12.69 -4.87
N PHE A 82 3.83 -13.60 -5.32
CA PHE A 82 3.17 -13.51 -6.62
C PHE A 82 2.34 -12.22 -6.76
N ILE A 83 1.48 -11.92 -5.77
CA ILE A 83 0.66 -10.68 -5.77
C ILE A 83 1.57 -9.46 -5.70
N LEU A 84 2.59 -9.49 -4.86
CA LEU A 84 3.55 -8.39 -4.72
C LEU A 84 4.24 -8.08 -6.06
N ILE A 85 4.73 -9.09 -6.76
CA ILE A 85 5.38 -8.95 -8.07
C ILE A 85 4.38 -8.49 -9.13
N LEU A 86 3.23 -9.15 -9.21
CA LEU A 86 2.26 -8.86 -10.27
C LEU A 86 1.68 -7.46 -10.17
N TYR A 87 1.26 -7.03 -8.97
CA TYR A 87 0.74 -5.69 -8.77
C TYR A 87 1.85 -4.63 -8.86
N GLY A 88 3.09 -5.00 -8.50
CA GLY A 88 4.27 -4.21 -8.78
C GLY A 88 4.49 -3.99 -10.28
N ILE A 89 4.33 -5.04 -11.10
CA ILE A 89 4.41 -4.93 -12.57
C ILE A 89 3.28 -4.05 -13.12
N VAL A 90 2.06 -4.19 -12.64
CA VAL A 90 0.93 -3.33 -13.05
C VAL A 90 1.25 -1.85 -12.76
N GLY A 91 1.73 -1.55 -11.54
CA GLY A 91 2.14 -0.20 -11.17
C GLY A 91 3.34 0.29 -11.97
N PHE A 92 4.33 -0.58 -12.21
CA PHE A 92 5.49 -0.26 -13.05
C PHE A 92 5.08 0.12 -14.48
N LEU A 93 4.15 -0.62 -15.09
CA LEU A 93 3.65 -0.29 -16.42
C LEU A 93 2.92 1.06 -16.43
N ASP A 94 2.15 1.35 -15.39
CA ASP A 94 1.46 2.62 -15.25
C ASP A 94 2.44 3.79 -15.14
N ASP A 95 3.40 3.69 -14.21
CA ASP A 95 4.44 4.71 -14.01
C ASP A 95 5.35 4.86 -15.23
N PHE A 96 5.74 3.75 -15.84
CA PHE A 96 6.57 3.74 -17.04
C PHE A 96 5.91 4.50 -18.19
N LEU A 97 4.62 4.27 -18.43
CA LEU A 97 3.88 4.99 -19.47
C LEU A 97 3.81 6.49 -19.19
N LYS A 98 3.54 6.89 -17.94
CA LYS A 98 3.53 8.30 -17.53
C LYS A 98 4.87 8.99 -17.79
N VAL A 99 5.95 8.35 -17.36
CA VAL A 99 7.30 8.90 -17.43
C VAL A 99 7.84 8.95 -18.85
N PHE A 100 7.72 7.86 -19.64
CA PHE A 100 8.34 7.76 -20.96
C PHE A 100 7.51 8.36 -22.09
N ARG A 101 6.19 8.37 -21.99
CA ARG A 101 5.34 9.00 -23.00
C ARG A 101 5.17 10.51 -22.79
N LYS A 102 5.66 11.07 -21.65
CA LYS A 102 5.49 12.47 -21.27
C LYS A 102 4.01 12.92 -21.31
N ILE A 103 3.09 11.99 -21.16
CA ILE A 103 1.66 12.18 -21.11
C ILE A 103 1.27 11.90 -19.67
N ASN A 104 0.53 12.79 -19.02
CA ASN A 104 0.05 12.60 -17.64
C ASN A 104 -0.91 11.41 -17.47
N GLU A 105 -1.14 10.64 -18.52
CA GLU A 105 -1.99 9.49 -18.55
C GLU A 105 -1.16 8.20 -18.64
N GLY A 106 -1.13 7.44 -17.54
CA GLY A 106 -0.59 6.08 -17.50
C GLY A 106 -1.51 5.07 -18.19
N LEU A 107 -1.71 3.92 -17.58
CA LEU A 107 -2.72 2.95 -18.00
C LEU A 107 -4.12 3.56 -17.85
N ASN A 108 -4.99 3.30 -18.82
CA ASN A 108 -6.41 3.61 -18.65
C ASN A 108 -6.94 2.92 -17.36
N PRO A 109 -7.76 3.59 -16.53
CA PRO A 109 -8.31 3.01 -15.30
C PRO A 109 -8.94 1.62 -15.47
N LYS A 110 -9.58 1.38 -16.62
CA LYS A 110 -10.16 0.06 -16.95
C LYS A 110 -9.08 -1.01 -17.20
N GLN A 111 -7.97 -0.64 -17.85
CA GLN A 111 -6.85 -1.56 -18.10
C GLN A 111 -6.15 -1.92 -16.77
N LYS A 112 -5.88 -0.92 -15.92
CA LYS A 112 -5.32 -1.12 -14.59
C LYS A 112 -6.19 -2.06 -13.76
N LEU A 113 -7.49 -1.78 -13.70
CA LEU A 113 -8.47 -2.62 -13.00
C LEU A 113 -8.52 -4.05 -13.58
N ALA A 114 -8.53 -4.21 -14.89
CA ALA A 114 -8.56 -5.52 -15.55
C ALA A 114 -7.33 -6.37 -15.18
N LEU A 115 -6.13 -5.77 -15.20
CA LEU A 115 -4.89 -6.46 -14.81
C LEU A 115 -4.90 -6.88 -13.33
N GLN A 116 -5.40 -6.02 -12.44
CA GLN A 116 -5.57 -6.35 -11.02
C GLN A 116 -6.58 -7.48 -10.81
N ILE A 117 -7.71 -7.48 -11.53
CA ILE A 117 -8.72 -8.55 -11.47
C ILE A 117 -8.12 -9.87 -11.96
N VAL A 118 -7.40 -9.88 -13.08
CA VAL A 118 -6.74 -11.09 -13.59
C VAL A 118 -5.78 -11.65 -12.55
N GLY A 119 -4.98 -10.79 -11.92
CA GLY A 119 -4.07 -11.19 -10.85
C GLY A 119 -4.80 -11.78 -9.64
N GLY A 120 -5.91 -11.16 -9.25
CA GLY A 120 -6.75 -11.65 -8.15
C GLY A 120 -7.42 -13.00 -8.46
N ILE A 121 -7.86 -13.24 -9.71
CA ILE A 121 -8.39 -14.54 -10.15
C ILE A 121 -7.29 -15.62 -10.06
N ILE A 122 -6.10 -15.32 -10.56
CA ILE A 122 -4.98 -16.27 -10.49
C ILE A 122 -4.65 -16.58 -9.03
N PHE A 123 -4.55 -15.56 -8.17
CA PHE A 123 -4.33 -15.74 -6.73
C PHE A 123 -5.39 -16.67 -6.12
N TYR A 124 -6.67 -16.41 -6.37
CA TYR A 124 -7.77 -17.22 -5.85
C TYR A 124 -7.68 -18.69 -6.31
N VAL A 125 -7.54 -18.93 -7.61
CA VAL A 125 -7.44 -20.29 -8.17
C VAL A 125 -6.30 -21.07 -7.54
N PHE A 126 -5.17 -20.43 -7.29
CA PHE A 126 -4.04 -21.08 -6.63
C PHE A 126 -4.22 -21.24 -5.13
N SER A 127 -4.98 -20.37 -4.45
CA SER A 127 -5.32 -20.50 -3.03
C SER A 127 -6.32 -21.63 -2.79
N GLU A 128 -7.36 -21.73 -3.61
CA GLU A 128 -8.43 -22.71 -3.45
C GLU A 128 -7.94 -24.15 -3.58
N ARG A 129 -7.00 -24.44 -4.49
CA ARG A 129 -6.40 -25.77 -4.66
C ARG A 129 -5.76 -26.33 -3.38
N HIS A 130 -5.57 -25.50 -2.36
CA HIS A 130 -4.94 -25.86 -1.08
C HIS A 130 -5.90 -25.72 0.12
N GLY A 131 -7.22 -25.60 -0.12
CA GLY A 131 -8.26 -25.57 0.92
C GLY A 131 -8.46 -24.25 1.65
N ALA A 132 -7.65 -23.21 1.35
CA ALA A 132 -7.72 -21.93 2.06
C ALA A 132 -8.77 -20.93 1.50
N GLY A 133 -9.40 -21.23 0.37
CA GLY A 133 -10.14 -20.26 -0.43
C GLY A 133 -11.66 -20.25 -0.25
N SER A 134 -12.21 -20.81 0.80
CA SER A 134 -13.68 -20.95 0.92
C SER A 134 -14.27 -20.34 2.18
N LEU A 135 -13.44 -20.05 3.19
CA LEU A 135 -13.85 -19.54 4.50
C LEU A 135 -13.40 -18.10 4.66
N LEU A 136 -14.33 -17.23 5.00
CA LEU A 136 -14.06 -15.85 5.39
C LEU A 136 -14.17 -15.74 6.90
N ASN A 137 -13.09 -15.36 7.55
CA ASN A 137 -13.12 -15.08 8.98
C ASN A 137 -13.69 -13.69 9.25
N VAL A 138 -14.76 -13.60 10.04
CA VAL A 138 -15.41 -12.35 10.45
C VAL A 138 -15.47 -12.35 11.98
N PHE A 139 -14.61 -11.59 12.63
CA PHE A 139 -14.52 -11.49 14.10
C PHE A 139 -14.42 -12.85 14.82
N GLY A 140 -13.65 -13.78 14.26
CA GLY A 140 -13.46 -15.11 14.82
C GLY A 140 -14.50 -16.15 14.38
N TYR A 141 -15.51 -15.76 13.62
CA TYR A 141 -16.49 -16.67 13.04
C TYR A 141 -16.15 -16.97 11.59
N ASP A 142 -16.10 -18.24 11.23
CA ASP A 142 -15.84 -18.67 9.86
C ASP A 142 -17.15 -18.74 9.05
N LEU A 143 -17.27 -17.84 8.08
CA LEU A 143 -18.37 -17.83 7.13
C LEU A 143 -17.97 -18.59 5.86
N TYR A 144 -18.66 -19.68 5.58
CA TYR A 144 -18.43 -20.44 4.35
C TYR A 144 -19.05 -19.73 3.13
N LEU A 145 -18.20 -19.21 2.27
CA LEU A 145 -18.61 -18.55 1.03
C LEU A 145 -18.49 -19.47 -0.20
N GLY A 146 -17.81 -20.59 -0.11
CA GLY A 146 -17.54 -21.45 -1.25
C GLY A 146 -16.90 -20.69 -2.40
N HIS A 147 -17.39 -20.93 -3.62
CA HIS A 147 -16.88 -20.25 -4.81
C HIS A 147 -17.13 -18.73 -4.82
N PHE A 148 -18.07 -18.21 -4.02
CA PHE A 148 -18.30 -16.76 -3.91
C PHE A 148 -17.16 -16.03 -3.17
N TYR A 149 -16.26 -16.77 -2.49
CA TYR A 149 -15.06 -16.17 -1.91
C TYR A 149 -14.20 -15.44 -2.95
N ILE A 150 -14.26 -15.82 -4.22
CA ILE A 150 -13.56 -15.10 -5.30
C ILE A 150 -13.98 -13.63 -5.37
N LEU A 151 -15.27 -13.33 -5.21
CA LEU A 151 -15.76 -11.93 -5.24
C LEU A 151 -15.19 -11.13 -4.08
N PHE A 152 -15.13 -11.74 -2.89
CA PHE A 152 -14.48 -11.14 -1.73
C PHE A 152 -12.98 -10.92 -1.98
N ALA A 153 -12.26 -11.95 -2.44
CA ALA A 153 -10.82 -11.86 -2.69
C ALA A 153 -10.47 -10.78 -3.73
N LEU A 154 -11.25 -10.69 -4.81
CA LEU A 154 -11.09 -9.65 -5.83
C LEU A 154 -11.35 -8.25 -5.25
N PHE A 155 -12.45 -8.08 -4.52
CA PHE A 155 -12.78 -6.82 -3.85
C PHE A 155 -11.66 -6.41 -2.88
N TRP A 156 -11.14 -7.36 -2.11
CA TRP A 156 -10.11 -7.14 -1.10
C TRP A 156 -8.77 -6.76 -1.71
N LEU A 157 -8.27 -7.56 -2.65
CA LEU A 157 -7.01 -7.32 -3.35
C LEU A 157 -7.02 -6.01 -4.15
N VAL A 158 -8.04 -5.80 -4.97
CA VAL A 158 -8.16 -4.60 -5.79
C VAL A 158 -8.46 -3.38 -4.92
N GLY A 159 -9.34 -3.52 -3.93
CA GLY A 159 -9.73 -2.44 -3.03
C GLY A 159 -8.53 -1.90 -2.25
N PHE A 160 -7.81 -2.76 -1.53
CA PHE A 160 -6.66 -2.33 -0.74
C PHE A 160 -5.45 -1.93 -1.59
N SER A 161 -5.26 -2.54 -2.75
CA SER A 161 -4.23 -2.08 -3.70
C SER A 161 -4.43 -0.61 -4.08
N ASN A 162 -5.64 -0.25 -4.47
CA ASN A 162 -5.95 1.14 -4.82
C ASN A 162 -6.04 2.05 -3.58
N ALA A 163 -6.42 1.53 -2.41
CA ALA A 163 -6.50 2.31 -1.17
C ALA A 163 -5.10 2.76 -0.70
N VAL A 164 -4.11 1.86 -0.73
CA VAL A 164 -2.71 2.24 -0.44
C VAL A 164 -2.16 3.19 -1.49
N ASN A 165 -2.52 3.01 -2.76
CA ASN A 165 -2.13 3.93 -3.83
C ASN A 165 -2.69 5.34 -3.60
N LEU A 166 -3.94 5.49 -3.15
CA LEU A 166 -4.52 6.79 -2.77
C LEU A 166 -3.85 7.41 -1.53
N THR A 167 -3.25 6.58 -0.66
CA THR A 167 -2.54 7.05 0.54
C THR A 167 -1.13 7.58 0.22
N ASP A 168 -0.55 7.19 -0.92
CA ASP A 168 0.78 7.64 -1.37
C ASP A 168 0.74 9.04 -2.01
N GLY A 169 0.11 10.01 -1.31
CA GLY A 169 -0.06 11.39 -1.80
C GLY A 169 0.90 12.42 -1.19
N ILE A 170 1.51 12.12 -0.04
CA ILE A 170 2.50 12.97 0.64
C ILE A 170 3.73 12.17 1.09
N ASP A 171 4.84 12.90 1.31
CA ASP A 171 6.16 12.30 1.56
C ASP A 171 6.15 11.43 2.82
N GLY A 172 6.40 10.13 2.69
CA GLY A 172 6.55 9.20 3.82
C GLY A 172 5.25 8.59 4.37
N LEU A 173 4.08 9.14 4.06
CA LEU A 173 2.80 8.68 4.64
C LEU A 173 2.58 7.19 4.39
N ALA A 174 2.57 6.76 3.14
CA ALA A 174 2.32 5.37 2.77
C ALA A 174 3.41 4.43 3.30
N SER A 175 4.68 4.83 3.23
CA SER A 175 5.83 4.00 3.65
C SER A 175 5.71 3.55 5.10
N ILE A 176 5.47 4.48 6.02
CA ILE A 176 5.40 4.19 7.46
C ILE A 176 4.04 3.58 7.83
N SER A 177 2.94 4.06 7.24
CA SER A 177 1.61 3.45 7.49
C SER A 177 1.62 1.96 7.16
N VAL A 178 2.22 1.57 6.02
CA VAL A 178 2.35 0.15 5.63
C VAL A 178 3.32 -0.59 6.55
N ALA A 179 4.44 0.02 6.95
CA ALA A 179 5.37 -0.61 7.90
C ALA A 179 4.69 -0.90 9.25
N ILE A 180 3.83 0.00 9.75
CA ILE A 180 3.02 -0.21 10.96
C ILE A 180 2.05 -1.38 10.75
N SER A 181 1.30 -1.38 9.65
CA SER A 181 0.37 -2.47 9.31
C SER A 181 1.08 -3.83 9.20
N LEU A 182 2.24 -3.88 8.54
CA LEU A 182 3.05 -5.08 8.42
C LEU A 182 3.61 -5.53 9.78
N SER A 183 3.93 -4.61 10.69
CA SER A 183 4.36 -4.95 12.04
C SER A 183 3.27 -5.66 12.83
N ALA A 184 2.01 -5.23 12.69
CA ALA A 184 0.86 -5.91 13.27
C ALA A 184 0.69 -7.32 12.65
N TYR A 185 0.76 -7.46 11.32
CA TYR A 185 0.71 -8.78 10.68
C TYR A 185 1.91 -9.67 11.01
N SER A 186 3.10 -9.10 11.22
CA SER A 186 4.26 -9.86 11.73
C SER A 186 3.98 -10.44 13.10
N PHE A 187 3.35 -9.66 13.99
CA PHE A 187 2.96 -10.15 15.31
C PHE A 187 1.91 -11.25 15.20
N ILE A 188 0.89 -11.10 14.36
CA ILE A 188 -0.13 -12.13 14.12
C ILE A 188 0.52 -13.42 13.58
N ALA A 189 1.40 -13.30 12.58
CA ALA A 189 2.14 -14.43 12.02
C ALA A 189 2.98 -15.15 13.08
N TYR A 190 3.66 -14.38 13.95
CA TYR A 190 4.42 -14.90 15.08
C TYR A 190 3.53 -15.70 16.06
N MET A 191 2.40 -15.13 16.47
CA MET A 191 1.46 -15.78 17.40
C MET A 191 0.82 -17.02 16.82
N GLN A 192 0.61 -17.08 15.50
CA GLN A 192 0.09 -18.26 14.79
C GLN A 192 1.17 -19.29 14.44
N GLY A 193 2.46 -19.06 14.75
CA GLY A 193 3.57 -19.92 14.35
C GLY A 193 3.82 -19.98 12.85
N LYS A 194 3.37 -18.96 12.07
CA LYS A 194 3.56 -18.84 10.62
C LYS A 194 4.88 -18.15 10.32
N TRP A 195 5.97 -18.87 10.60
CA TRP A 195 7.34 -18.36 10.44
C TRP A 195 7.68 -17.97 9.01
N ASP A 196 7.09 -18.66 8.05
CA ASP A 196 7.16 -18.44 6.63
C ASP A 196 6.66 -17.02 6.24
N ILE A 197 5.45 -16.69 6.67
CA ILE A 197 4.84 -15.36 6.44
C ILE A 197 5.60 -14.27 7.23
N LEU A 198 6.05 -14.59 8.45
CA LEU A 198 6.82 -13.67 9.29
C LEU A 198 8.09 -13.19 8.58
N PHE A 199 8.86 -14.06 7.92
CA PHE A 199 10.05 -13.64 7.19
C PHE A 199 9.73 -12.69 6.03
N VAL A 200 8.63 -12.91 5.33
CA VAL A 200 8.20 -12.03 4.23
C VAL A 200 7.82 -10.64 4.75
N THR A 201 7.05 -10.57 5.84
CA THR A 201 6.65 -9.29 6.42
C THR A 201 7.85 -8.52 6.99
N LEU A 202 8.76 -9.18 7.70
CA LEU A 202 9.98 -8.57 8.24
C LEU A 202 10.92 -8.06 7.15
N SER A 203 11.02 -8.81 6.03
CA SER A 203 11.80 -8.36 4.87
C SER A 203 11.23 -7.08 4.27
N MET A 204 9.91 -7.00 4.10
CA MET A 204 9.26 -5.81 3.58
C MET A 204 9.37 -4.63 4.54
N ILE A 205 9.22 -4.84 5.85
CA ILE A 205 9.44 -3.78 6.87
C ILE A 205 10.84 -3.20 6.74
N GLY A 206 11.87 -4.05 6.69
CA GLY A 206 13.25 -3.60 6.53
C GLY A 206 13.44 -2.77 5.24
N ALA A 207 12.88 -3.25 4.13
CA ALA A 207 12.95 -2.56 2.85
C ALA A 207 12.22 -1.21 2.86
N LEU A 208 11.03 -1.12 3.48
CA LEU A 208 10.28 0.14 3.63
C LEU A 208 10.99 1.15 4.53
N LEU A 209 11.57 0.71 5.65
CA LEU A 209 12.36 1.58 6.50
C LEU A 209 13.60 2.12 5.78
N GLY A 210 14.26 1.28 4.97
CA GLY A 210 15.36 1.71 4.10
C GLY A 210 14.94 2.70 3.02
N PHE A 211 13.75 2.51 2.43
CA PHE A 211 13.16 3.43 1.48
C PHE A 211 12.79 4.77 2.14
N PHE A 212 12.21 4.74 3.35
CA PHE A 212 11.80 5.93 4.10
C PHE A 212 12.96 6.89 4.38
N VAL A 213 14.20 6.41 4.51
CA VAL A 213 15.40 7.26 4.63
C VAL A 213 15.50 8.30 3.50
N PHE A 214 14.94 7.98 2.33
CA PHE A 214 14.97 8.86 1.15
C PHE A 214 13.59 9.42 0.78
N ASN A 215 12.52 8.83 1.30
CA ASN A 215 11.14 9.21 0.98
C ASN A 215 10.51 10.16 2.03
N HIS A 216 11.13 10.32 3.21
CA HIS A 216 10.64 11.30 4.20
C HIS A 216 10.79 12.73 3.66
N LYS A 217 9.98 13.65 4.17
CA LYS A 217 10.00 15.06 3.73
C LYS A 217 11.29 15.80 4.13
N PRO A 218 11.95 16.48 3.18
CA PRO A 218 11.64 16.55 1.75
C PRO A 218 12.09 15.28 1.02
N ALA A 219 11.16 14.65 0.29
CA ALA A 219 11.44 13.39 -0.39
C ALA A 219 12.45 13.56 -1.53
N LYS A 220 13.42 12.65 -1.59
CA LYS A 220 14.41 12.54 -2.67
C LYS A 220 13.96 11.58 -3.77
N ILE A 221 12.95 10.77 -3.48
CA ILE A 221 12.34 9.81 -4.39
C ILE A 221 10.92 9.48 -3.93
N PHE A 222 9.99 9.33 -4.88
CA PHE A 222 8.62 8.87 -4.63
C PHE A 222 8.49 7.37 -4.86
N MET A 223 7.51 6.77 -4.15
CA MET A 223 7.24 5.34 -4.23
C MET A 223 6.74 4.94 -5.63
N GLY A 224 5.81 5.71 -6.16
CA GLY A 224 5.11 5.44 -7.41
C GLY A 224 4.05 4.34 -7.29
N ASP A 225 3.27 4.19 -8.36
CA ASP A 225 2.23 3.16 -8.46
C ASP A 225 2.81 1.75 -8.35
N VAL A 226 4.07 1.56 -8.80
CA VAL A 226 4.80 0.29 -8.67
C VAL A 226 4.88 -0.17 -7.22
N GLY A 227 5.16 0.73 -6.29
CA GLY A 227 5.26 0.38 -4.86
C GLY A 227 3.91 0.29 -4.19
N SER A 228 3.09 1.32 -4.33
CA SER A 228 1.85 1.47 -3.58
C SER A 228 0.80 0.41 -3.94
N LEU A 229 0.64 0.06 -5.24
CA LEU A 229 -0.28 -1.02 -5.64
C LEU A 229 0.16 -2.39 -5.10
N ALA A 230 1.45 -2.68 -5.17
CA ALA A 230 2.02 -3.93 -4.68
C ALA A 230 1.83 -4.07 -3.16
N LEU A 231 2.08 -3.01 -2.40
CA LEU A 231 1.93 -3.02 -0.94
C LEU A 231 0.48 -3.24 -0.50
N GLY A 232 -0.48 -2.58 -1.15
CA GLY A 232 -1.89 -2.78 -0.84
C GLY A 232 -2.37 -4.19 -1.16
N GLY A 233 -1.94 -4.75 -2.31
CA GLY A 233 -2.18 -6.15 -2.66
C GLY A 233 -1.54 -7.13 -1.66
N MET A 234 -0.32 -6.84 -1.20
CA MET A 234 0.36 -7.64 -0.18
C MET A 234 -0.41 -7.66 1.15
N LEU A 235 -0.88 -6.50 1.64
CA LEU A 235 -1.66 -6.44 2.88
C LEU A 235 -2.95 -7.26 2.79
N ALA A 236 -3.66 -7.17 1.67
CA ALA A 236 -4.85 -8.00 1.42
C ALA A 236 -4.51 -9.49 1.38
N ALA A 237 -3.44 -9.89 0.66
CA ALA A 237 -2.99 -11.27 0.59
C ALA A 237 -2.56 -11.81 1.95
N LEU A 238 -1.88 -11.00 2.79
CA LEU A 238 -1.48 -11.35 4.15
C LEU A 238 -2.69 -11.62 5.05
N SER A 239 -3.70 -10.74 5.04
CA SER A 239 -4.90 -10.91 5.86
C SER A 239 -5.64 -12.21 5.52
N MET A 240 -5.70 -12.57 4.23
CA MET A 240 -6.28 -13.84 3.76
C MET A 240 -5.40 -15.05 4.10
N ALA A 241 -4.08 -14.96 3.95
CA ALA A 241 -3.16 -16.06 4.24
C ALA A 241 -3.08 -16.40 5.75
N LEU A 242 -3.36 -15.43 6.60
CA LEU A 242 -3.43 -15.57 8.07
C LEU A 242 -4.85 -15.86 8.58
N HIS A 243 -5.87 -15.92 7.70
CA HIS A 243 -7.29 -16.07 8.04
C HIS A 243 -7.79 -15.06 9.08
N VAL A 244 -7.43 -13.79 8.87
CA VAL A 244 -7.83 -12.66 9.73
C VAL A 244 -8.27 -11.48 8.88
N GLU A 245 -9.06 -11.74 7.86
CA GLU A 245 -9.39 -10.76 6.80
C GLU A 245 -9.99 -9.47 7.38
N TRP A 246 -10.91 -9.59 8.34
CA TRP A 246 -11.56 -8.44 8.97
C TRP A 246 -10.58 -7.46 9.63
N THR A 247 -9.43 -7.98 10.11
CA THR A 247 -8.43 -7.15 10.79
C THR A 247 -7.87 -6.05 9.91
N LEU A 248 -7.86 -6.27 8.59
CA LEU A 248 -7.34 -5.28 7.64
C LEU A 248 -8.19 -4.01 7.59
N LEU A 249 -9.48 -4.07 7.95
CA LEU A 249 -10.32 -2.87 8.08
C LEU A 249 -9.84 -1.96 9.22
N LEU A 250 -9.30 -2.52 10.29
CA LEU A 250 -8.80 -1.78 11.45
C LEU A 250 -7.30 -1.47 11.34
N ILE A 251 -6.47 -2.49 11.05
CA ILE A 251 -5.02 -2.31 10.82
C ILE A 251 -4.77 -1.34 9.67
N GLY A 252 -5.61 -1.42 8.64
CA GLY A 252 -5.59 -0.57 7.46
C GLY A 252 -6.56 0.61 7.50
N LEU A 253 -7.03 1.05 8.69
CA LEU A 253 -8.05 2.10 8.79
C LEU A 253 -7.64 3.40 8.10
N VAL A 254 -6.36 3.72 8.08
CA VAL A 254 -5.83 4.87 7.33
C VAL A 254 -6.20 4.77 5.86
N TYR A 255 -5.99 3.64 5.22
CA TYR A 255 -6.31 3.43 3.79
C TYR A 255 -7.82 3.46 3.54
N VAL A 256 -8.60 2.94 4.51
CA VAL A 256 -10.08 3.00 4.46
C VAL A 256 -10.57 4.44 4.54
N ILE A 257 -9.99 5.27 5.42
CA ILE A 257 -10.31 6.70 5.56
C ILE A 257 -9.96 7.45 4.27
N GLU A 258 -8.76 7.22 3.71
CA GLU A 258 -8.30 7.86 2.47
C GLU A 258 -9.26 7.56 1.31
N THR A 259 -9.51 6.28 1.06
CA THR A 259 -10.42 5.85 -0.01
C THR A 259 -11.86 6.26 0.25
N GLY A 260 -12.34 6.10 1.49
CA GLY A 260 -13.69 6.46 1.90
C GLY A 260 -13.96 7.95 1.72
N SER A 261 -13.00 8.81 2.04
CA SER A 261 -13.13 10.26 1.82
C SER A 261 -13.33 10.61 0.35
N VAL A 262 -12.60 9.94 -0.56
CA VAL A 262 -12.74 10.13 -2.02
C VAL A 262 -14.11 9.64 -2.49
N MET A 263 -14.52 8.44 -2.06
CA MET A 263 -15.82 7.87 -2.44
C MET A 263 -16.98 8.74 -1.98
N LEU A 264 -16.95 9.19 -0.73
CA LEU A 264 -17.96 10.08 -0.15
C LEU A 264 -18.02 11.41 -0.89
N GLN A 265 -16.87 12.04 -1.12
CA GLN A 265 -16.79 13.31 -1.84
C GLN A 265 -17.38 13.23 -3.24
N VAL A 266 -16.94 12.23 -4.03
CA VAL A 266 -17.40 12.04 -5.41
C VAL A 266 -18.89 11.74 -5.48
N THR A 267 -19.37 10.88 -4.59
CA THR A 267 -20.79 10.51 -4.54
C THR A 267 -21.67 11.70 -4.14
N TYR A 268 -21.28 12.40 -3.08
CA TYR A 268 -22.01 13.58 -2.62
C TYR A 268 -22.00 14.72 -3.64
N PHE A 269 -20.84 14.98 -4.26
CA PHE A 269 -20.73 16.00 -5.32
C PHE A 269 -21.65 15.70 -6.50
N LYS A 270 -21.66 14.47 -6.98
CA LYS A 270 -22.54 14.05 -8.09
C LYS A 270 -24.02 14.12 -7.69
N TRP A 271 -24.35 13.69 -6.48
CA TRP A 271 -25.73 13.73 -5.98
C TRP A 271 -26.24 15.16 -5.84
N THR A 272 -25.45 16.06 -5.21
CA THR A 272 -25.83 17.48 -5.05
C THR A 272 -25.95 18.20 -6.39
N LYS A 273 -25.01 17.93 -7.31
CA LYS A 273 -25.07 18.48 -8.67
C LYS A 273 -26.36 18.06 -9.39
N LYS A 274 -26.77 16.79 -9.26
CA LYS A 274 -28.02 16.31 -9.87
C LYS A 274 -29.26 16.92 -9.21
N ARG A 275 -29.24 17.13 -7.88
CA ARG A 275 -30.41 17.59 -7.14
C ARG A 275 -30.57 19.11 -7.10
N TYR A 276 -29.48 19.85 -7.04
CA TYR A 276 -29.46 21.29 -6.82
C TYR A 276 -28.84 22.10 -7.97
N GLY A 277 -28.39 21.43 -9.04
CA GLY A 277 -27.69 22.07 -10.16
C GLY A 277 -26.20 22.36 -9.89
N GLU A 278 -25.80 22.41 -8.62
CA GLU A 278 -24.43 22.73 -8.18
C GLU A 278 -23.83 21.59 -7.35
N GLY A 279 -22.58 21.21 -7.66
CA GLY A 279 -21.83 20.22 -6.88
C GLY A 279 -21.29 20.81 -5.59
N ARG A 280 -21.65 20.22 -4.45
CA ARG A 280 -21.16 20.62 -3.11
C ARG A 280 -20.08 19.66 -2.62
N ARG A 281 -19.11 20.18 -1.87
CA ARG A 281 -18.02 19.39 -1.29
C ARG A 281 -18.25 19.15 0.19
N ILE A 282 -17.90 17.94 0.69
CA ILE A 282 -17.86 17.60 2.12
C ILE A 282 -16.48 17.99 2.67
N PHE A 283 -15.42 17.52 2.00
CA PHE A 283 -14.04 17.81 2.36
C PHE A 283 -13.51 18.98 1.53
N ARG A 284 -12.54 19.74 2.06
CA ARG A 284 -11.86 20.81 1.32
C ARG A 284 -11.19 20.27 0.06
N MET A 285 -10.54 19.12 0.21
CA MET A 285 -9.93 18.33 -0.87
C MET A 285 -9.93 16.86 -0.45
N THR A 286 -9.81 15.94 -1.40
CA THR A 286 -9.63 14.50 -1.14
C THR A 286 -8.47 13.98 -1.99
N PRO A 287 -7.74 12.93 -1.53
CA PRO A 287 -7.96 12.11 -0.32
C PRO A 287 -7.84 12.89 1.00
N PHE A 288 -8.09 12.23 2.16
CA PHE A 288 -8.27 12.87 3.46
C PHE A 288 -7.02 13.63 3.95
N HIS A 289 -5.81 13.14 3.65
CA HIS A 289 -4.58 13.86 3.98
C HIS A 289 -4.54 15.28 3.40
N HIS A 290 -5.04 15.51 2.18
CA HIS A 290 -5.14 16.86 1.60
C HIS A 290 -6.17 17.73 2.33
N HIS A 291 -7.26 17.13 2.86
CA HIS A 291 -8.19 17.86 3.73
C HIS A 291 -7.48 18.39 4.97
N LEU A 292 -6.60 17.58 5.56
CA LEU A 292 -5.79 17.97 6.73
C LEU A 292 -4.76 19.05 6.37
N GLU A 293 -4.02 18.88 5.26
CA GLU A 293 -3.07 19.89 4.77
C GLU A 293 -3.72 21.27 4.60
N LEU A 294 -4.95 21.28 4.11
CA LEU A 294 -5.73 22.51 3.93
C LEU A 294 -6.44 22.99 5.22
N GLY A 295 -6.06 22.45 6.37
CA GLY A 295 -6.57 22.85 7.68
C GLY A 295 -8.00 22.40 7.97
N GLY A 296 -8.42 21.25 7.41
CA GLY A 296 -9.79 20.73 7.55
C GLY A 296 -10.23 20.43 8.99
N LEU A 297 -9.28 20.06 9.86
CA LEU A 297 -9.52 19.82 11.29
C LEU A 297 -8.97 20.93 12.19
N SER A 298 -8.38 21.99 11.65
CA SER A 298 -7.92 23.11 12.45
C SER A 298 -9.08 24.08 12.73
N GLY A 299 -9.37 24.33 14.01
CA GLY A 299 -10.46 25.23 14.41
C GLY A 299 -10.28 26.67 13.91
N ASN A 300 -9.05 27.09 13.62
CA ASN A 300 -8.69 28.40 13.08
C ASN A 300 -8.42 28.39 11.55
N GLY A 301 -8.65 27.26 10.87
CA GLY A 301 -8.44 27.11 9.42
C GLY A 301 -6.98 27.10 8.97
N GLN A 302 -6.01 27.04 9.89
CA GLN A 302 -4.58 26.98 9.53
C GLN A 302 -4.21 25.65 8.88
N ASN A 303 -3.41 25.73 7.84
CA ASN A 303 -2.87 24.56 7.14
C ASN A 303 -1.95 23.73 8.05
N TRP A 304 -2.05 22.40 7.93
CA TRP A 304 -1.13 21.51 8.61
C TRP A 304 0.12 21.29 7.73
N SER A 305 1.28 21.17 8.38
CA SER A 305 2.47 20.67 7.70
C SER A 305 2.33 19.19 7.38
N GLU A 306 2.98 18.70 6.33
CA GLU A 306 2.97 17.27 5.99
C GLU A 306 3.39 16.41 7.19
N TRP A 307 4.46 16.77 7.93
CA TRP A 307 4.87 16.08 9.15
C TRP A 307 3.76 15.96 10.20
N LYS A 308 2.92 16.98 10.33
CA LYS A 308 1.78 16.93 11.27
C LYS A 308 0.70 15.99 10.75
N VAL A 309 0.45 16.00 9.45
CA VAL A 309 -0.49 15.06 8.80
C VAL A 309 0.01 13.63 8.96
N ASP A 310 1.29 13.38 8.63
CA ASP A 310 1.93 12.06 8.77
C ASP A 310 1.83 11.54 10.20
N ALA A 311 2.27 12.34 11.19
CA ALA A 311 2.22 11.96 12.59
C ALA A 311 0.80 11.61 13.05
N PHE A 312 -0.20 12.37 12.61
CA PHE A 312 -1.60 12.12 12.92
C PHE A 312 -2.09 10.79 12.30
N MET A 313 -1.83 10.58 10.99
CA MET A 313 -2.25 9.37 10.30
C MET A 313 -1.51 8.13 10.79
N TRP A 314 -0.20 8.22 11.05
CA TRP A 314 0.57 7.13 11.65
C TRP A 314 0.09 6.79 13.07
N SER A 315 -0.34 7.80 13.85
CA SER A 315 -0.92 7.56 15.18
C SER A 315 -2.23 6.78 15.07
N ILE A 316 -3.08 7.09 14.07
CA ILE A 316 -4.29 6.31 13.79
C ILE A 316 -3.90 4.87 13.45
N ALA A 317 -2.96 4.67 12.49
CA ALA A 317 -2.52 3.34 12.09
C ALA A 317 -1.98 2.53 13.28
N LEU A 318 -1.17 3.14 14.15
CA LEU A 318 -0.60 2.49 15.32
C LEU A 318 -1.67 2.11 16.34
N VAL A 319 -2.52 3.06 16.72
CA VAL A 319 -3.59 2.85 17.71
C VAL A 319 -4.55 1.77 17.25
N THR A 320 -5.01 1.83 16.00
CA THR A 320 -5.95 0.83 15.48
C THR A 320 -5.30 -0.54 15.30
N SER A 321 -4.01 -0.61 14.95
CA SER A 321 -3.25 -1.86 14.95
C SER A 321 -3.17 -2.47 16.34
N VAL A 322 -2.84 -1.69 17.37
CA VAL A 322 -2.80 -2.16 18.76
C VAL A 322 -4.17 -2.63 19.23
N ILE A 323 -5.23 -1.84 18.97
CA ILE A 323 -6.62 -2.25 19.30
C ILE A 323 -6.95 -3.59 18.63
N THR A 324 -6.60 -3.76 17.36
CA THR A 324 -6.86 -5.01 16.63
C THR A 324 -6.15 -6.21 17.26
N LEU A 325 -4.89 -6.05 17.64
CA LEU A 325 -4.13 -7.12 18.32
C LEU A 325 -4.74 -7.47 19.69
N VAL A 326 -5.20 -6.46 20.43
CA VAL A 326 -5.92 -6.67 21.69
C VAL A 326 -7.22 -7.44 21.46
N LEU A 327 -8.03 -7.03 20.48
CA LEU A 327 -9.29 -7.71 20.14
C LEU A 327 -9.10 -9.15 19.63
N LEU A 328 -7.94 -9.45 19.04
CA LEU A 328 -7.66 -10.76 18.47
C LEU A 328 -7.12 -11.76 19.51
N TYR A 329 -6.42 -11.29 20.55
CA TYR A 329 -5.68 -12.16 21.48
C TYR A 329 -6.05 -11.99 22.96
N LEU A 330 -6.88 -11.02 23.33
CA LEU A 330 -7.41 -10.81 24.68
C LEU A 330 -8.93 -10.91 24.71
#